data_a398315d7490bac717415ef26e4028ee
#
_entry.id   a398315d7490bac717415ef26e4028ee
#
_cell.length_a   1.000
_cell.length_b   1.000
_cell.length_c   1.000
_cell.angle_alpha   90.00
_cell.angle_beta   90.00
_cell.angle_gamma   90.00
#
_symmetry.space_group_name_H-M   'P 1'
#
loop_
_entity.id
_entity.type
_entity.pdbx_description
1 polymer ?
#
loop_
_entity_poly.entity_id
_entity_poly.type
_entity_poly.pdbx_seq_one_letter_code
_entity_poly.pdbx_strand_id
1 'polypeptide(L)'
;MEQVVDKSIFFRLKIFVASILGFIQGKLLKIFSICLLPSAIKKVRLIKNYREQNANIAIVVLCEHIGDIISCEPVSTFLKTKFDKTVIWIVNEKYKEVIELFENVDFVLPVSCVSEYFYMSLFLKSFEIHNLHFDKKQCRKYGLVLRNNNKLFHIGNYVKYGSLLQTFSVTGGLPMLDNKPHLMLDEEDRFPEIDYPFCVIHVESNEPTRTMTKEKWIEILSHFPDNRFVEVGLHSELNDASNCCSIYCGKLSLVDSFYLVKKCSLFVGVDSSMAHVANALQKRSLIIMGRYHDYDNYMPFSGFDVNMKIVRSSEQVRDMSIEIIVDELKEIMKN
;
A
#
# COMPACT_ATOMS: atom_id res chain seq x y z
N MET A 1 23.46 -16.69 -48.50
CA MET A 1 23.69 -15.47 -47.72
C MET A 1 22.49 -14.50 -47.72
N GLU A 2 21.31 -14.96 -48.15
CA GLU A 2 20.10 -14.12 -48.31
C GLU A 2 19.02 -14.21 -47.19
N GLN A 3 19.13 -15.10 -46.24
CA GLN A 3 18.04 -15.30 -45.24
C GLN A 3 18.25 -14.69 -43.86
N VAL A 4 19.40 -14.08 -43.58
CA VAL A 4 19.69 -13.54 -42.23
C VAL A 4 19.28 -12.07 -42.10
N VAL A 5 19.17 -11.35 -43.20
CA VAL A 5 18.85 -9.88 -43.17
C VAL A 5 17.37 -9.63 -42.87
N ASP A 6 16.51 -10.55 -43.19
CA ASP A 6 15.03 -10.35 -43.15
C ASP A 6 14.44 -10.41 -41.71
N LYS A 7 14.99 -11.25 -40.83
CA LYS A 7 14.48 -11.39 -39.44
C LYS A 7 14.69 -10.16 -38.56
N SER A 8 15.80 -9.43 -38.75
CA SER A 8 16.11 -8.22 -37.96
C SER A 8 15.22 -7.05 -38.37
N ILE A 9 14.95 -6.88 -39.65
CA ILE A 9 14.07 -5.82 -40.21
C ILE A 9 12.63 -6.09 -39.77
N PHE A 10 12.16 -7.32 -39.86
CA PHE A 10 10.84 -7.72 -39.42
C PHE A 10 10.60 -7.55 -37.92
N PHE A 11 11.61 -7.82 -37.09
CA PHE A 11 11.58 -7.60 -35.66
C PHE A 11 11.51 -6.11 -35.30
N ARG A 12 12.33 -5.28 -35.96
CA ARG A 12 12.30 -3.81 -35.77
C ARG A 12 10.98 -3.19 -36.23
N LEU A 13 10.41 -3.69 -37.31
CA LEU A 13 9.12 -3.26 -37.82
C LEU A 13 7.99 -3.61 -36.84
N LYS A 14 8.01 -4.82 -36.23
CA LYS A 14 7.06 -5.21 -35.19
C LYS A 14 7.14 -4.28 -33.97
N ILE A 15 8.34 -3.96 -33.49
CA ILE A 15 8.53 -3.04 -32.37
C ILE A 15 8.01 -1.64 -32.71
N PHE A 16 8.30 -1.15 -33.90
CA PHE A 16 7.86 0.16 -34.36
C PHE A 16 6.32 0.24 -34.48
N VAL A 17 5.69 -0.75 -35.08
CA VAL A 17 4.21 -0.83 -35.18
C VAL A 17 3.58 -0.94 -33.78
N ALA A 18 4.13 -1.77 -32.90
CA ALA A 18 3.65 -1.89 -31.52
C ALA A 18 3.77 -0.55 -30.76
N SER A 19 4.86 0.19 -30.98
CA SER A 19 5.07 1.52 -30.37
C SER A 19 4.05 2.54 -30.86
N ILE A 20 3.75 2.58 -32.16
CA ILE A 20 2.71 3.46 -32.73
C ILE A 20 1.33 3.10 -32.18
N LEU A 21 0.98 1.81 -32.15
CA LEU A 21 -0.29 1.36 -31.62
C LEU A 21 -0.43 1.71 -30.14
N GLY A 22 0.61 1.52 -29.35
CA GLY A 22 0.65 1.91 -27.94
C GLY A 22 0.48 3.42 -27.73
N PHE A 23 1.10 4.25 -28.59
CA PHE A 23 0.94 5.70 -28.57
C PHE A 23 -0.49 6.14 -28.90
N ILE A 24 -1.09 5.55 -29.93
CA ILE A 24 -2.49 5.83 -30.32
C ILE A 24 -3.43 5.40 -29.20
N GLN A 25 -3.26 4.18 -28.68
CA GLN A 25 -4.05 3.68 -27.56
C GLN A 25 -3.94 4.58 -26.33
N GLY A 26 -2.72 5.04 -25.97
CA GLY A 26 -2.52 5.97 -24.88
C GLY A 26 -3.23 7.32 -25.07
N LYS A 27 -3.27 7.85 -26.29
CA LYS A 27 -4.04 9.07 -26.60
C LYS A 27 -5.56 8.85 -26.51
N LEU A 28 -6.05 7.74 -27.04
CA LEU A 28 -7.47 7.38 -26.96
C LEU A 28 -7.93 7.21 -25.52
N LEU A 29 -7.15 6.53 -24.68
CA LEU A 29 -7.46 6.38 -23.25
C LEU A 29 -7.59 7.74 -22.54
N LYS A 30 -6.72 8.71 -22.85
CA LYS A 30 -6.82 10.06 -22.30
C LYS A 30 -8.09 10.79 -22.76
N ILE A 31 -8.50 10.62 -24.02
CA ILE A 31 -9.76 11.17 -24.53
C ILE A 31 -10.94 10.51 -23.79
N PHE A 32 -10.93 9.19 -23.65
CA PHE A 32 -11.98 8.48 -22.92
C PHE A 32 -12.08 8.90 -21.45
N SER A 33 -10.98 9.37 -20.84
CA SER A 33 -11.02 9.85 -19.46
C SER A 33 -11.94 11.07 -19.24
N ILE A 34 -12.30 11.79 -20.31
CA ILE A 34 -13.22 12.95 -20.27
C ILE A 34 -14.61 12.54 -19.72
N CYS A 35 -15.00 11.27 -19.88
CA CYS A 35 -16.23 10.75 -19.28
C CYS A 35 -16.28 10.87 -17.75
N LEU A 36 -15.12 11.05 -17.09
CA LEU A 36 -15.03 11.25 -15.64
C LEU A 36 -15.36 12.69 -15.21
N LEU A 37 -15.36 13.65 -16.13
CA LEU A 37 -15.54 15.08 -15.82
C LEU A 37 -16.88 15.38 -15.12
N PRO A 38 -18.04 14.81 -15.52
CA PRO A 38 -19.30 15.06 -14.81
C PRO A 38 -19.25 14.59 -13.35
N SER A 39 -18.67 13.41 -13.10
CA SER A 39 -18.47 12.87 -11.75
C SER A 39 -17.52 13.75 -10.93
N ALA A 40 -16.41 14.17 -11.52
CA ALA A 40 -15.43 15.07 -10.89
C ALA A 40 -16.09 16.40 -10.49
N ILE A 41 -16.90 17.02 -11.37
CA ILE A 41 -17.63 18.26 -11.07
C ILE A 41 -18.64 18.04 -9.91
N LYS A 42 -19.37 16.91 -9.91
CA LYS A 42 -20.28 16.58 -8.82
C LYS A 42 -19.54 16.51 -7.48
N LYS A 43 -18.40 15.83 -7.44
CA LYS A 43 -17.57 15.69 -6.23
C LYS A 43 -16.97 17.02 -5.78
N VAL A 44 -16.54 17.87 -6.70
CA VAL A 44 -16.12 19.25 -6.36
C VAL A 44 -17.25 20.04 -5.72
N ARG A 45 -18.48 19.91 -6.22
CA ARG A 45 -19.65 20.57 -5.59
C ARG A 45 -19.90 20.06 -4.17
N LEU A 46 -19.76 18.75 -3.94
CA LEU A 46 -19.85 18.17 -2.58
C LEU A 46 -18.82 18.81 -1.63
N ILE A 47 -17.55 18.94 -2.05
CA ILE A 47 -16.51 19.59 -1.24
C ILE A 47 -16.89 21.07 -0.97
N LYS A 48 -17.37 21.79 -1.98
CA LYS A 48 -17.76 23.20 -1.82
C LYS A 48 -18.93 23.37 -0.85
N ASN A 49 -19.96 22.54 -0.96
CA ASN A 49 -21.10 22.55 -0.03
C ASN A 49 -20.64 22.17 1.39
N TYR A 50 -19.74 21.21 1.53
CA TYR A 50 -19.17 20.82 2.82
C TYR A 50 -18.39 21.97 3.45
N ARG A 51 -17.69 22.80 2.66
CA ARG A 51 -16.98 24.01 3.10
C ARG A 51 -17.92 25.09 3.64
N GLU A 52 -19.14 25.21 3.13
CA GLU A 52 -20.12 26.16 3.65
C GLU A 52 -20.52 25.86 5.09
N GLN A 53 -20.43 24.60 5.50
CA GLN A 53 -20.78 24.14 6.84
C GLN A 53 -19.57 23.97 7.76
N ASN A 54 -18.37 23.89 7.20
CA ASN A 54 -17.14 23.60 7.93
C ASN A 54 -16.03 24.60 7.53
N ALA A 55 -15.49 25.27 8.51
CA ALA A 55 -14.34 26.16 8.30
C ALA A 55 -13.02 25.36 8.25
N ASN A 56 -11.98 25.98 7.72
CA ASN A 56 -10.60 25.52 7.84
C ASN A 56 -10.30 24.14 7.24
N ILE A 57 -10.83 23.85 6.02
CA ILE A 57 -10.66 22.55 5.36
C ILE A 57 -9.25 22.38 4.79
N ALA A 58 -8.68 21.20 5.03
CA ALA A 58 -7.53 20.65 4.32
C ALA A 58 -7.93 19.39 3.55
N ILE A 59 -7.49 19.27 2.30
CA ILE A 59 -7.74 18.10 1.45
C ILE A 59 -6.46 17.29 1.33
N VAL A 60 -6.48 16.05 1.80
CA VAL A 60 -5.40 15.06 1.62
C VAL A 60 -5.72 14.18 0.43
N VAL A 61 -4.75 13.92 -0.43
CA VAL A 61 -4.94 13.12 -1.64
C VAL A 61 -3.89 12.03 -1.72
N LEU A 62 -4.33 10.79 -1.52
CA LEU A 62 -3.54 9.58 -1.78
C LEU A 62 -4.50 8.47 -2.20
N CYS A 63 -4.54 8.19 -3.51
CA CYS A 63 -5.61 7.39 -4.10
C CYS A 63 -5.30 5.89 -4.17
N GLU A 64 -4.03 5.50 -4.16
CA GLU A 64 -3.64 4.13 -4.50
C GLU A 64 -2.60 3.58 -3.53
N HIS A 65 -2.53 2.23 -3.47
CA HIS A 65 -1.64 1.42 -2.64
C HIS A 65 -1.97 1.50 -1.14
N ILE A 66 -2.47 0.38 -0.63
CA ILE A 66 -2.96 0.27 0.77
C ILE A 66 -1.86 0.58 1.77
N GLY A 67 -0.64 0.04 1.57
CA GLY A 67 0.50 0.27 2.46
C GLY A 67 0.86 1.76 2.55
N ASP A 68 0.89 2.47 1.40
CA ASP A 68 1.16 3.91 1.33
C ASP A 68 0.07 4.69 2.09
N ILE A 69 -1.21 4.32 1.88
CA ILE A 69 -2.37 4.96 2.52
C ILE A 69 -2.28 4.81 4.04
N ILE A 70 -2.10 3.59 4.54
CA ILE A 70 -2.01 3.32 5.99
C ILE A 70 -0.80 4.04 6.61
N SER A 71 0.36 4.00 5.94
CA SER A 71 1.56 4.70 6.41
C SER A 71 1.36 6.20 6.55
N CYS A 72 0.46 6.79 5.75
CA CYS A 72 0.19 8.22 5.73
C CYS A 72 -0.98 8.64 6.63
N GLU A 73 -1.60 7.73 7.42
CA GLU A 73 -2.63 8.10 8.41
C GLU A 73 -2.19 9.28 9.29
N PRO A 74 -0.93 9.36 9.80
CA PRO A 74 -0.52 10.47 10.66
C PRO A 74 -0.59 11.86 10.02
N VAL A 75 -0.76 11.96 8.69
CA VAL A 75 -0.98 13.25 8.02
C VAL A 75 -2.31 13.85 8.46
N SER A 76 -3.38 13.07 8.57
CA SER A 76 -4.68 13.54 9.06
C SER A 76 -4.58 13.99 10.53
N THR A 77 -3.95 13.18 11.35
CA THR A 77 -3.70 13.48 12.77
C THR A 77 -2.89 14.78 12.92
N PHE A 78 -1.84 14.97 12.15
CA PHE A 78 -1.04 16.19 12.16
C PHE A 78 -1.86 17.44 11.77
N LEU A 79 -2.63 17.37 10.69
CA LEU A 79 -3.46 18.46 10.22
C LEU A 79 -4.55 18.85 11.27
N LYS A 80 -5.19 17.85 11.86
CA LYS A 80 -6.21 18.04 12.90
C LYS A 80 -5.63 18.66 14.17
N THR A 81 -4.56 18.07 14.71
CA THR A 81 -4.04 18.45 16.03
C THR A 81 -3.19 19.72 16.02
N LYS A 82 -2.47 20.01 14.93
CA LYS A 82 -1.58 21.17 14.85
C LYS A 82 -2.24 22.42 14.24
N PHE A 83 -3.21 22.24 13.35
CA PHE A 83 -3.79 23.34 12.60
C PHE A 83 -5.32 23.43 12.72
N ASP A 84 -5.92 22.57 13.54
CA ASP A 84 -7.38 22.49 13.73
C ASP A 84 -8.13 22.43 12.39
N LYS A 85 -7.63 21.54 11.48
CA LYS A 85 -8.22 21.37 10.15
C LYS A 85 -9.40 20.40 10.17
N THR A 86 -10.41 20.71 9.38
CA THR A 86 -11.37 19.71 8.93
C THR A 86 -10.76 18.96 7.78
N VAL A 87 -10.50 17.65 7.94
CA VAL A 87 -9.73 16.83 7.00
C VAL A 87 -10.65 16.08 6.04
N ILE A 88 -10.53 16.36 4.75
CA ILE A 88 -11.14 15.58 3.68
C ILE A 88 -10.05 14.71 3.06
N TRP A 89 -10.29 13.39 2.98
CA TRP A 89 -9.37 12.48 2.31
C TRP A 89 -9.94 11.99 0.97
N ILE A 90 -9.23 12.24 -0.13
CA ILE A 90 -9.57 11.73 -1.47
C ILE A 90 -8.79 10.44 -1.71
N VAL A 91 -9.53 9.35 -1.93
CA VAL A 91 -8.99 8.00 -2.07
C VAL A 91 -9.71 7.23 -3.18
N ASN A 92 -9.09 6.18 -3.73
CA ASN A 92 -9.79 5.27 -4.62
C ASN A 92 -10.94 4.57 -3.88
N GLU A 93 -12.09 4.44 -4.53
CA GLU A 93 -13.33 3.87 -3.97
C GLU A 93 -13.10 2.52 -3.27
N LYS A 94 -12.25 1.66 -3.81
CA LYS A 94 -11.92 0.35 -3.23
C LYS A 94 -11.18 0.42 -1.87
N TYR A 95 -10.67 1.57 -1.49
CA TYR A 95 -9.96 1.78 -0.21
C TYR A 95 -10.69 2.75 0.72
N LYS A 96 -11.94 3.10 0.40
CA LYS A 96 -12.74 4.00 1.22
C LYS A 96 -12.85 3.49 2.66
N GLU A 97 -13.19 2.22 2.85
CA GLU A 97 -13.33 1.59 4.16
C GLU A 97 -12.04 1.63 4.99
N VAL A 98 -10.86 1.65 4.35
CA VAL A 98 -9.58 1.79 5.06
C VAL A 98 -9.43 3.19 5.66
N ILE A 99 -9.82 4.23 4.91
CA ILE A 99 -9.76 5.62 5.42
C ILE A 99 -10.80 5.85 6.52
N GLU A 100 -11.94 5.17 6.48
CA GLU A 100 -12.97 5.24 7.53
C GLU A 100 -12.48 4.69 8.89
N LEU A 101 -11.35 3.97 8.89
CA LEU A 101 -10.65 3.54 10.11
C LEU A 101 -9.65 4.59 10.64
N PHE A 102 -9.50 5.73 10.00
CA PHE A 102 -8.62 6.82 10.45
C PHE A 102 -9.39 7.77 11.36
N GLU A 103 -8.96 7.91 12.61
CA GLU A 103 -9.65 8.70 13.63
C GLU A 103 -9.84 10.17 13.22
N ASN A 104 -8.87 10.74 12.52
CA ASN A 104 -8.78 12.18 12.27
C ASN A 104 -9.14 12.57 10.83
N VAL A 105 -9.95 11.77 10.14
CA VAL A 105 -10.55 12.10 8.85
C VAL A 105 -12.04 12.40 9.02
N ASP A 106 -12.44 13.64 8.74
CA ASP A 106 -13.82 14.07 8.91
C ASP A 106 -14.73 13.70 7.72
N PHE A 107 -14.17 13.61 6.52
CA PHE A 107 -14.92 13.24 5.33
C PHE A 107 -14.07 12.45 4.33
N VAL A 108 -14.55 11.27 3.94
CA VAL A 108 -13.90 10.42 2.92
C VAL A 108 -14.58 10.68 1.58
N LEU A 109 -13.80 11.10 0.58
CA LEU A 109 -14.31 11.31 -0.78
C LEU A 109 -13.73 10.24 -1.73
N PRO A 110 -14.53 9.24 -2.09
CA PRO A 110 -14.06 8.21 -3.01
C PRO A 110 -13.97 8.72 -4.45
N VAL A 111 -12.92 8.30 -5.17
CA VAL A 111 -12.73 8.52 -6.60
C VAL A 111 -12.52 7.19 -7.31
N SER A 112 -12.96 7.10 -8.57
CA SER A 112 -12.79 5.87 -9.36
C SER A 112 -11.33 5.58 -9.74
N CYS A 113 -10.53 6.62 -9.86
CA CYS A 113 -9.10 6.55 -10.14
C CYS A 113 -8.42 7.93 -10.05
N VAL A 114 -7.10 7.94 -10.15
CA VAL A 114 -6.27 9.17 -10.14
C VAL A 114 -6.69 10.17 -11.25
N SER A 115 -7.19 9.70 -12.41
CA SER A 115 -7.67 10.59 -13.48
C SER A 115 -8.91 11.39 -13.08
N GLU A 116 -9.79 10.84 -12.25
CA GLU A 116 -10.94 11.60 -11.76
C GLU A 116 -10.47 12.73 -10.84
N TYR A 117 -9.54 12.45 -9.93
CA TYR A 117 -8.93 13.50 -9.12
C TYR A 117 -8.22 14.56 -9.98
N PHE A 118 -7.53 14.16 -11.06
CA PHE A 118 -6.93 15.12 -12.00
C PHE A 118 -7.96 16.16 -12.47
N TYR A 119 -9.15 15.73 -12.89
CA TYR A 119 -10.21 16.67 -13.29
C TYR A 119 -10.74 17.50 -12.12
N MET A 120 -10.88 16.92 -10.93
CA MET A 120 -11.27 17.66 -9.73
C MET A 120 -10.27 18.76 -9.40
N SER A 121 -8.97 18.50 -9.50
CA SER A 121 -7.89 19.42 -9.16
C SER A 121 -7.94 20.74 -9.97
N LEU A 122 -8.52 20.72 -11.18
CA LEU A 122 -8.71 21.92 -11.99
C LEU A 122 -9.64 22.94 -11.34
N PHE A 123 -10.56 22.49 -10.48
CA PHE A 123 -11.61 23.29 -9.83
C PHE A 123 -11.39 23.48 -8.32
N LEU A 124 -10.35 22.87 -7.74
CA LEU A 124 -10.07 22.91 -6.30
C LEU A 124 -8.95 23.87 -5.91
N LYS A 125 -8.53 24.76 -6.81
CA LYS A 125 -7.37 25.67 -6.63
C LYS A 125 -7.49 26.61 -5.41
N SER A 126 -8.71 26.86 -4.92
CA SER A 126 -8.95 27.73 -3.74
C SER A 126 -8.93 26.97 -2.41
N PHE A 127 -8.63 25.67 -2.42
CA PHE A 127 -8.53 24.85 -1.24
C PHE A 127 -7.07 24.58 -0.88
N GLU A 128 -6.81 24.37 0.40
CA GLU A 128 -5.57 23.80 0.87
C GLU A 128 -5.53 22.31 0.50
N ILE A 129 -4.55 21.91 -0.31
CA ILE A 129 -4.45 20.54 -0.85
C ILE A 129 -3.06 19.99 -0.57
N HIS A 130 -3.02 18.89 0.13
CA HIS A 130 -1.84 18.05 0.35
C HIS A 130 -1.89 16.84 -0.57
N ASN A 131 -1.38 17.00 -1.79
CA ASN A 131 -1.25 15.90 -2.73
C ASN A 131 0.00 15.09 -2.40
N LEU A 132 -0.19 13.92 -1.80
CA LEU A 132 0.90 13.05 -1.36
C LEU A 132 1.52 12.23 -2.51
N HIS A 133 0.86 12.15 -3.68
CA HIS A 133 1.43 11.44 -4.84
C HIS A 133 2.72 12.10 -5.32
N PHE A 134 3.74 11.30 -5.61
CA PHE A 134 4.96 11.78 -6.26
C PHE A 134 4.66 12.42 -7.62
N ASP A 135 5.52 13.35 -8.06
CA ASP A 135 5.37 13.97 -9.40
C ASP A 135 5.34 12.91 -10.50
N LYS A 136 4.57 13.20 -11.54
CA LYS A 136 4.33 12.31 -12.69
C LYS A 136 3.61 11.00 -12.36
N LYS A 137 2.86 10.93 -11.25
CA LYS A 137 1.99 9.78 -11.00
C LYS A 137 1.04 9.58 -12.19
N GLN A 138 1.14 8.42 -12.83
CA GLN A 138 0.31 8.06 -13.98
C GLN A 138 -0.88 7.21 -13.54
N CYS A 139 -2.06 7.57 -14.00
CA CYS A 139 -3.25 6.74 -13.85
C CYS A 139 -3.14 5.50 -14.73
N ARG A 140 -3.19 4.31 -14.14
CA ARG A 140 -3.10 3.04 -14.89
C ARG A 140 -4.26 2.85 -15.87
N LYS A 141 -5.47 3.33 -15.53
CA LYS A 141 -6.69 3.14 -16.34
C LYS A 141 -6.75 4.04 -17.58
N TYR A 142 -6.37 5.32 -17.43
CA TYR A 142 -6.56 6.32 -18.48
C TYR A 142 -5.26 7.01 -18.93
N GLY A 143 -4.15 6.73 -18.30
CA GLY A 143 -2.85 7.27 -18.68
C GLY A 143 -2.68 8.77 -18.43
N LEU A 144 -3.61 9.46 -17.73
CA LEU A 144 -3.42 10.84 -17.31
C LEU A 144 -2.30 10.90 -16.26
N VAL A 145 -1.50 11.96 -16.34
CA VAL A 145 -0.36 12.17 -15.47
C VAL A 145 -0.67 13.30 -14.50
N LEU A 146 -0.69 12.96 -13.21
CA LEU A 146 -0.80 13.95 -12.14
C LEU A 146 0.57 14.62 -11.93
N ARG A 147 0.55 15.94 -11.80
CA ARG A 147 1.75 16.72 -11.49
C ARG A 147 1.75 17.12 -10.03
N ASN A 148 2.93 17.12 -9.42
CA ASN A 148 3.14 17.67 -8.09
C ASN A 148 4.18 18.81 -8.18
N ASN A 149 4.00 19.83 -7.36
CA ASN A 149 4.94 20.97 -7.29
C ASN A 149 6.24 20.54 -6.62
N ASN A 150 6.17 19.65 -5.62
CA ASN A 150 7.35 19.09 -4.99
C ASN A 150 7.91 17.94 -5.87
N LYS A 151 9.15 18.08 -6.30
CA LYS A 151 9.86 17.14 -7.15
C LYS A 151 11.06 16.49 -6.46
N LEU A 152 11.21 16.73 -5.17
CA LEU A 152 12.35 16.21 -4.40
C LEU A 152 12.35 14.68 -4.41
N PHE A 153 11.18 14.09 -4.17
CA PHE A 153 11.01 12.65 -4.17
C PHE A 153 10.25 12.18 -5.40
N HIS A 154 10.65 11.04 -5.92
CA HIS A 154 10.01 10.36 -7.03
C HIS A 154 10.15 8.84 -6.85
N ILE A 155 9.41 8.07 -7.65
CA ILE A 155 9.34 6.61 -7.53
C ILE A 155 10.71 5.90 -7.55
N GLY A 156 11.72 6.50 -8.16
CA GLY A 156 13.07 5.93 -8.26
C GLY A 156 14.03 6.33 -7.13
N ASN A 157 13.62 7.19 -6.17
CA ASN A 157 14.55 7.64 -5.13
C ASN A 157 13.97 7.70 -3.72
N TYR A 158 12.63 7.66 -3.56
CA TYR A 158 11.97 7.93 -2.27
C TYR A 158 12.48 7.03 -1.14
N VAL A 159 12.74 5.76 -1.41
CA VAL A 159 13.22 4.79 -0.40
C VAL A 159 14.58 5.10 0.21
N LYS A 160 15.34 6.04 -0.40
CA LYS A 160 16.63 6.52 0.12
C LYS A 160 16.51 7.50 1.28
N TYR A 161 15.36 8.15 1.40
CA TYR A 161 15.22 9.35 2.23
C TYR A 161 14.42 9.12 3.50
N GLY A 162 13.97 7.90 3.73
CA GLY A 162 13.25 7.54 4.94
C GLY A 162 12.03 6.67 4.68
N SER A 163 11.13 6.67 5.66
CA SER A 163 9.88 5.91 5.58
C SER A 163 8.91 6.47 4.54
N LEU A 164 7.87 5.71 4.23
CA LEU A 164 6.80 6.18 3.34
C LEU A 164 6.18 7.48 3.88
N LEU A 165 5.84 7.54 5.17
CA LEU A 165 5.28 8.74 5.76
C LEU A 165 6.18 9.96 5.60
N GLN A 166 7.48 9.82 5.88
CA GLN A 166 8.46 10.91 5.76
C GLN A 166 8.49 11.49 4.35
N THR A 167 8.55 10.64 3.34
CA THR A 167 8.65 11.08 1.95
C THR A 167 7.33 11.59 1.38
N PHE A 168 6.21 10.97 1.72
CA PHE A 168 4.89 11.39 1.26
C PHE A 168 4.44 12.70 1.93
N SER A 169 4.70 12.89 3.24
CA SER A 169 4.36 14.15 3.93
C SER A 169 5.08 15.34 3.31
N VAL A 170 6.40 15.23 3.07
CA VAL A 170 7.17 16.27 2.40
C VAL A 170 6.68 16.50 0.97
N THR A 171 6.33 15.42 0.25
CA THR A 171 5.74 15.53 -1.09
C THR A 171 4.43 16.32 -1.09
N GLY A 172 3.61 16.15 -0.05
CA GLY A 172 2.38 16.89 0.19
C GLY A 172 2.57 18.33 0.71
N GLY A 173 3.82 18.81 0.83
CA GLY A 173 4.12 20.16 1.33
C GLY A 173 4.04 20.29 2.85
N LEU A 174 4.09 19.18 3.57
CA LEU A 174 4.11 19.12 5.03
C LEU A 174 5.55 18.94 5.54
N PRO A 175 5.80 19.12 6.85
CA PRO A 175 7.05 18.70 7.46
C PRO A 175 7.28 17.19 7.27
N MET A 176 8.51 16.75 7.46
CA MET A 176 8.85 15.33 7.50
C MET A 176 8.25 14.72 8.78
N LEU A 177 7.16 13.98 8.62
CA LEU A 177 6.47 13.32 9.73
C LEU A 177 7.07 11.94 9.96
N ASP A 178 7.15 11.52 11.23
CA ASP A 178 7.67 10.20 11.62
C ASP A 178 6.83 9.55 12.74
N ASN A 179 5.56 9.91 12.81
CA ASN A 179 4.63 9.36 13.78
C ASN A 179 4.22 7.94 13.37
N LYS A 180 3.85 7.13 14.38
CA LYS A 180 3.27 5.81 14.14
C LYS A 180 1.87 5.96 13.55
N PRO A 181 1.55 5.23 12.46
CA PRO A 181 0.18 5.17 11.97
C PRO A 181 -0.71 4.38 12.94
N HIS A 182 -2.00 4.71 12.94
CA HIS A 182 -2.99 4.06 13.79
C HIS A 182 -4.26 3.70 13.00
N LEU A 183 -4.85 2.53 13.30
CA LEU A 183 -6.12 2.10 12.73
C LEU A 183 -7.12 1.84 13.86
N MET A 184 -8.28 2.48 13.78
CA MET A 184 -9.39 2.30 14.72
C MET A 184 -10.27 1.13 14.27
N LEU A 185 -10.03 -0.04 14.84
CA LEU A 185 -10.92 -1.18 14.70
C LEU A 185 -11.74 -1.30 15.98
N ASP A 186 -13.06 -1.52 15.86
CA ASP A 186 -13.92 -1.80 17.00
C ASP A 186 -13.53 -3.12 17.70
N GLU A 187 -14.21 -3.42 18.79
CA GLU A 187 -13.96 -4.64 19.59
C GLU A 187 -14.76 -5.86 19.11
N GLU A 188 -15.35 -5.79 17.93
CA GLU A 188 -16.11 -6.91 17.34
C GLU A 188 -15.16 -8.09 17.07
N ASP A 189 -15.51 -9.28 17.58
CA ASP A 189 -14.85 -10.53 17.19
C ASP A 189 -15.51 -11.09 15.94
N ARG A 190 -14.93 -10.80 14.78
CA ARG A 190 -15.43 -11.27 13.48
C ARG A 190 -15.08 -12.72 13.16
N PHE A 191 -14.27 -13.36 14.00
CA PHE A 191 -13.78 -14.73 13.79
C PHE A 191 -13.95 -15.56 15.07
N PRO A 192 -15.19 -15.70 15.63
CA PRO A 192 -15.41 -16.42 16.87
C PRO A 192 -15.08 -17.92 16.75
N GLU A 193 -15.06 -18.48 15.52
CA GLU A 193 -14.67 -19.86 15.26
C GLU A 193 -13.18 -20.13 15.49
N ILE A 194 -12.35 -19.09 15.54
CA ILE A 194 -10.92 -19.20 15.89
C ILE A 194 -10.78 -18.89 17.39
N ASP A 195 -10.97 -19.91 18.22
CA ASP A 195 -10.93 -19.81 19.69
C ASP A 195 -9.58 -20.21 20.32
N TYR A 196 -8.54 -20.33 19.50
CA TYR A 196 -7.19 -20.72 19.88
C TYR A 196 -6.14 -19.67 19.45
N PRO A 197 -4.98 -19.62 20.13
CA PRO A 197 -3.88 -18.75 19.71
C PRO A 197 -3.37 -19.13 18.32
N PHE A 198 -3.15 -18.14 17.47
CA PHE A 198 -2.64 -18.34 16.12
C PHE A 198 -1.74 -17.18 15.66
N CYS A 199 -0.91 -17.47 14.67
CA CYS A 199 -0.13 -16.48 13.97
C CYS A 199 -0.78 -16.17 12.62
N VAL A 200 -0.91 -14.89 12.25
CA VAL A 200 -1.26 -14.53 10.87
C VAL A 200 0.00 -14.55 10.03
N ILE A 201 -0.07 -15.15 8.85
CA ILE A 201 1.01 -15.16 7.87
C ILE A 201 0.56 -14.53 6.55
N HIS A 202 1.40 -13.63 5.99
CA HIS A 202 1.17 -13.00 4.69
C HIS A 202 2.42 -13.09 3.83
N VAL A 203 2.35 -13.88 2.77
CA VAL A 203 3.49 -14.26 1.93
C VAL A 203 3.56 -13.51 0.61
N GLU A 204 2.48 -12.82 0.23
CA GLU A 204 2.34 -12.16 -1.06
C GLU A 204 2.91 -10.73 -1.04
N SER A 205 3.54 -10.32 -2.14
CA SER A 205 3.86 -8.93 -2.45
C SER A 205 3.65 -8.69 -3.95
N ASN A 206 3.28 -7.45 -4.32
CA ASN A 206 3.19 -7.04 -5.72
C ASN A 206 4.56 -6.98 -6.42
N GLU A 207 5.63 -7.11 -5.67
CA GLU A 207 7.01 -7.02 -6.17
C GLU A 207 7.71 -8.38 -5.96
N PRO A 208 8.08 -9.09 -7.05
CA PRO A 208 8.69 -10.41 -6.96
C PRO A 208 9.98 -10.47 -6.14
N THR A 209 10.72 -9.35 -6.05
CA THR A 209 11.96 -9.27 -5.27
C THR A 209 11.73 -9.32 -3.76
N ARG A 210 10.49 -9.04 -3.32
CA ARG A 210 10.06 -9.07 -1.92
C ARG A 210 9.31 -10.34 -1.54
N THR A 211 9.21 -11.32 -2.44
CA THR A 211 8.52 -12.60 -2.18
C THR A 211 9.49 -13.73 -2.03
N MET A 212 9.11 -14.72 -1.24
CA MET A 212 9.81 -15.99 -1.08
C MET A 212 9.03 -17.10 -1.80
N THR A 213 9.69 -18.19 -2.18
CA THR A 213 8.98 -19.30 -2.81
C THR A 213 8.09 -20.03 -1.82
N LYS A 214 7.04 -20.67 -2.32
CA LYS A 214 6.11 -21.48 -1.55
C LYS A 214 6.83 -22.57 -0.75
N GLU A 215 7.79 -23.24 -1.39
CA GLU A 215 8.55 -24.34 -0.79
C GLU A 215 9.33 -23.87 0.44
N LYS A 216 9.99 -22.71 0.35
CA LYS A 216 10.71 -22.13 1.50
C LYS A 216 9.77 -21.77 2.64
N TRP A 217 8.58 -21.21 2.34
CA TRP A 217 7.58 -20.93 3.36
C TRP A 217 7.09 -22.20 4.05
N ILE A 218 6.77 -23.26 3.30
CA ILE A 218 6.36 -24.55 3.86
C ILE A 218 7.48 -25.14 4.73
N GLU A 219 8.73 -25.04 4.29
CA GLU A 219 9.88 -25.48 5.07
C GLU A 219 10.01 -24.68 6.38
N ILE A 220 9.88 -23.34 6.36
CA ILE A 220 9.87 -22.52 7.58
C ILE A 220 8.76 -23.00 8.52
N LEU A 221 7.53 -23.18 8.04
CA LEU A 221 6.41 -23.60 8.87
C LEU A 221 6.59 -25.00 9.45
N SER A 222 7.30 -25.90 8.78
CA SER A 222 7.58 -27.26 9.27
C SER A 222 8.44 -27.29 10.54
N HIS A 223 9.19 -26.22 10.82
CA HIS A 223 9.95 -26.07 12.08
C HIS A 223 9.07 -25.71 13.29
N PHE A 224 7.76 -25.45 13.08
CA PHE A 224 6.81 -25.01 14.11
C PHE A 224 5.54 -25.87 14.12
N PRO A 225 5.65 -27.21 14.27
CA PRO A 225 4.50 -28.12 14.10
C PRO A 225 3.38 -27.90 15.13
N ASP A 226 3.72 -27.38 16.30
CA ASP A 226 2.76 -27.12 17.40
C ASP A 226 2.09 -25.72 17.30
N ASN A 227 2.56 -24.86 16.40
CA ASN A 227 1.99 -23.54 16.18
C ASN A 227 0.95 -23.58 15.05
N ARG A 228 -0.09 -22.77 15.20
CA ARG A 228 -1.14 -22.63 14.19
C ARG A 228 -0.97 -21.32 13.43
N PHE A 229 -1.01 -21.40 12.12
CA PHE A 229 -0.92 -20.27 11.23
C PHE A 229 -2.23 -20.08 10.47
N VAL A 230 -2.59 -18.83 10.21
CA VAL A 230 -3.72 -18.44 9.38
C VAL A 230 -3.17 -17.56 8.25
N GLU A 231 -3.26 -18.06 7.04
CA GLU A 231 -2.80 -17.31 5.87
C GLU A 231 -3.85 -16.27 5.48
N VAL A 232 -3.38 -15.05 5.20
CA VAL A 232 -4.17 -13.97 4.61
C VAL A 232 -3.54 -13.54 3.30
N GLY A 233 -4.35 -13.27 2.28
CA GLY A 233 -3.89 -12.89 0.95
C GLY A 233 -4.99 -13.03 -0.08
N LEU A 234 -4.69 -12.71 -1.34
CA LEU A 234 -5.61 -12.90 -2.46
C LEU A 234 -5.64 -14.35 -2.93
N HIS A 235 -4.51 -15.02 -2.83
CA HIS A 235 -4.33 -16.42 -3.22
C HIS A 235 -3.89 -17.24 -2.02
N SER A 236 -4.13 -18.53 -2.12
CA SER A 236 -3.77 -19.50 -1.10
C SER A 236 -2.48 -20.19 -1.54
N GLU A 237 -1.37 -19.82 -0.94
CA GLU A 237 -0.05 -20.33 -1.28
C GLU A 237 0.40 -21.48 -0.36
N LEU A 238 -0.14 -21.54 0.87
CA LEU A 238 0.34 -22.43 1.93
C LEU A 238 -0.59 -23.61 2.24
N ASN A 239 -1.49 -23.97 1.33
CA ASN A 239 -2.44 -25.09 1.51
C ASN A 239 -1.79 -26.45 1.83
N ASP A 240 -0.52 -26.64 1.44
CA ASP A 240 0.18 -27.90 1.66
C ASP A 240 0.89 -27.96 3.03
N ALA A 241 0.92 -26.85 3.77
CA ALA A 241 1.46 -26.82 5.13
C ALA A 241 0.40 -27.32 6.13
N SER A 242 0.68 -28.40 6.85
CA SER A 242 -0.27 -29.08 7.74
C SER A 242 -0.75 -28.24 8.92
N ASN A 243 0.03 -27.21 9.31
CA ASN A 243 -0.23 -26.31 10.42
C ASN A 243 -0.69 -24.91 9.97
N CYS A 244 -1.02 -24.73 8.68
CA CYS A 244 -1.51 -23.48 8.11
C CYS A 244 -2.93 -23.62 7.59
N CYS A 245 -3.80 -22.70 7.99
CA CYS A 245 -5.16 -22.57 7.51
C CYS A 245 -5.24 -21.45 6.48
N SER A 246 -5.47 -21.80 5.21
CA SER A 246 -5.55 -20.84 4.08
C SER A 246 -6.99 -20.62 3.58
N ILE A 247 -8.00 -21.04 4.35
CA ILE A 247 -9.42 -20.99 3.94
C ILE A 247 -9.94 -19.56 3.73
N TYR A 248 -9.29 -18.56 4.32
CA TYR A 248 -9.68 -17.16 4.25
C TYR A 248 -9.11 -16.42 3.03
N CYS A 249 -8.09 -16.98 2.36
CA CYS A 249 -7.46 -16.35 1.20
C CYS A 249 -8.48 -16.12 0.07
N GLY A 250 -8.51 -14.91 -0.48
CA GLY A 250 -9.41 -14.49 -1.54
C GLY A 250 -10.90 -14.40 -1.17
N LYS A 251 -11.25 -14.60 0.10
CA LYS A 251 -12.65 -14.60 0.57
C LYS A 251 -13.00 -13.45 1.50
N LEU A 252 -12.02 -12.92 2.23
CA LEU A 252 -12.22 -11.81 3.15
C LEU A 252 -12.31 -10.49 2.41
N SER A 253 -13.09 -9.57 2.96
CA SER A 253 -12.89 -8.17 2.64
C SER A 253 -11.51 -7.71 3.13
N LEU A 254 -11.03 -6.58 2.59
CA LEU A 254 -9.76 -6.03 3.04
C LEU A 254 -9.77 -5.72 4.54
N VAL A 255 -10.86 -5.13 5.03
CA VAL A 255 -11.01 -4.75 6.44
C VAL A 255 -11.16 -5.99 7.33
N ASP A 256 -11.84 -7.05 6.89
CA ASP A 256 -11.91 -8.30 7.68
C ASP A 256 -10.53 -8.93 7.87
N SER A 257 -9.64 -8.83 6.86
CA SER A 257 -8.25 -9.29 7.04
C SER A 257 -7.51 -8.50 8.13
N PHE A 258 -7.86 -7.22 8.37
CA PHE A 258 -7.30 -6.42 9.46
C PHE A 258 -7.76 -6.94 10.84
N TYR A 259 -9.01 -7.40 10.95
CA TYR A 259 -9.50 -8.02 12.19
C TYR A 259 -8.79 -9.34 12.50
N LEU A 260 -8.43 -10.14 11.50
CA LEU A 260 -7.56 -11.31 11.73
C LEU A 260 -6.19 -10.89 12.27
N VAL A 261 -5.58 -9.84 11.71
CA VAL A 261 -4.32 -9.30 12.23
C VAL A 261 -4.51 -8.74 13.64
N LYS A 262 -5.62 -8.03 13.93
CA LYS A 262 -5.94 -7.57 15.29
C LYS A 262 -6.02 -8.74 16.28
N LYS A 263 -6.66 -9.84 15.90
CA LYS A 263 -6.90 -11.01 16.76
C LYS A 263 -5.67 -11.90 16.96
N CYS A 264 -4.75 -11.99 16.01
CA CYS A 264 -3.60 -12.90 16.08
C CYS A 264 -2.66 -12.58 17.25
N SER A 265 -1.88 -13.56 17.69
CA SER A 265 -0.82 -13.38 18.68
C SER A 265 0.47 -12.81 18.07
N LEU A 266 0.74 -13.15 16.81
CA LEU A 266 1.93 -12.74 16.05
C LEU A 266 1.57 -12.59 14.58
N PHE A 267 2.05 -11.53 13.95
CA PHE A 267 2.04 -11.37 12.50
C PHE A 267 3.41 -11.75 11.92
N VAL A 268 3.41 -12.55 10.86
CA VAL A 268 4.63 -12.94 10.13
C VAL A 268 4.42 -12.64 8.65
N GLY A 269 5.35 -11.96 8.02
CA GLY A 269 5.18 -11.69 6.59
C GLY A 269 6.35 -10.94 5.96
N VAL A 270 6.21 -10.70 4.66
CA VAL A 270 7.15 -9.87 3.88
C VAL A 270 6.74 -8.39 3.96
N ASP A 271 7.60 -7.49 3.46
CA ASP A 271 7.26 -6.09 3.26
C ASP A 271 6.09 -5.97 2.28
N SER A 272 4.92 -5.72 2.81
CA SER A 272 3.62 -5.71 2.12
C SER A 272 2.62 -4.78 2.80
N SER A 273 1.44 -4.62 2.20
CA SER A 273 0.37 -3.84 2.81
C SER A 273 -0.07 -4.35 4.18
N MET A 274 -0.07 -5.68 4.38
CA MET A 274 -0.46 -6.28 5.67
C MET A 274 0.59 -6.04 6.77
N ALA A 275 1.87 -5.88 6.41
CA ALA A 275 2.89 -5.45 7.36
C ALA A 275 2.65 -4.01 7.87
N HIS A 276 2.14 -3.11 6.99
CA HIS A 276 1.72 -1.77 7.41
C HIS A 276 0.48 -1.81 8.31
N VAL A 277 -0.45 -2.73 8.06
CA VAL A 277 -1.59 -2.98 8.95
C VAL A 277 -1.10 -3.44 10.32
N ALA A 278 -0.20 -4.41 10.37
CA ALA A 278 0.35 -4.92 11.62
C ALA A 278 1.09 -3.82 12.42
N ASN A 279 1.85 -2.94 11.72
CA ASN A 279 2.47 -1.78 12.33
C ASN A 279 1.42 -0.81 12.92
N ALA A 280 0.38 -0.46 12.15
CA ALA A 280 -0.66 0.47 12.59
C ALA A 280 -1.52 -0.07 13.73
N LEU A 281 -1.71 -1.40 13.79
CA LEU A 281 -2.40 -2.09 14.90
C LEU A 281 -1.47 -2.42 16.08
N GLN A 282 -0.19 -2.04 16.02
CA GLN A 282 0.80 -2.30 17.04
C GLN A 282 0.97 -3.79 17.39
N LYS A 283 0.75 -4.64 16.37
CA LYS A 283 0.87 -6.09 16.55
C LYS A 283 2.32 -6.51 16.64
N ARG A 284 2.57 -7.46 17.52
CA ARG A 284 3.83 -8.18 17.54
C ARG A 284 4.05 -8.82 16.17
N SER A 285 5.18 -8.51 15.53
CA SER A 285 5.38 -8.81 14.12
C SER A 285 6.80 -9.21 13.81
N LEU A 286 6.97 -10.21 12.93
CA LEU A 286 8.22 -10.53 12.26
C LEU A 286 8.08 -10.19 10.77
N ILE A 287 8.83 -9.19 10.32
CA ILE A 287 8.80 -8.73 8.94
C ILE A 287 10.10 -9.12 8.24
N ILE A 288 9.98 -9.83 7.13
CA ILE A 288 11.10 -10.28 6.32
C ILE A 288 11.33 -9.27 5.20
N MET A 289 12.52 -8.68 5.18
CA MET A 289 12.91 -7.65 4.22
C MET A 289 14.24 -8.02 3.58
N GLY A 290 14.27 -8.09 2.28
CA GLY A 290 15.48 -8.23 1.49
C GLY A 290 15.83 -6.92 0.78
N ARG A 291 16.81 -6.99 -0.11
CA ARG A 291 17.16 -5.89 -1.02
C ARG A 291 15.97 -5.52 -1.92
N TYR A 292 15.68 -4.23 -1.99
CA TYR A 292 14.65 -3.67 -2.85
C TYR A 292 15.28 -2.74 -3.88
N HIS A 293 15.26 -3.10 -5.15
CA HIS A 293 16.04 -2.46 -6.22
C HIS A 293 17.53 -2.40 -5.84
N ASP A 294 18.10 -1.19 -5.78
CA ASP A 294 19.50 -0.95 -5.40
C ASP A 294 19.67 -0.58 -3.93
N TYR A 295 18.63 -0.82 -3.08
CA TYR A 295 18.62 -0.42 -1.68
C TYR A 295 18.59 -1.62 -0.74
N ASP A 296 19.66 -1.78 0.04
CA ASP A 296 19.79 -2.89 0.98
C ASP A 296 19.10 -2.59 2.34
N ASN A 297 19.01 -1.31 2.72
CA ASN A 297 18.57 -0.89 4.06
C ASN A 297 17.40 0.11 4.05
N TYR A 298 16.49 -0.03 3.07
CA TYR A 298 15.29 0.82 3.08
C TYR A 298 14.38 0.49 4.27
N MET A 299 13.65 1.51 4.77
CA MET A 299 12.71 1.39 5.89
C MET A 299 11.40 2.05 5.51
N PRO A 300 10.38 1.28 5.07
CA PRO A 300 9.10 1.85 4.65
C PRO A 300 8.22 2.24 5.84
N PHE A 301 8.46 1.66 7.02
CA PHE A 301 7.65 1.85 8.23
C PHE A 301 8.12 3.08 9.01
N SER A 302 7.16 3.84 9.56
CA SER A 302 7.39 4.93 10.51
C SER A 302 6.88 4.55 11.89
N GLY A 303 7.48 5.11 12.93
CA GLY A 303 7.07 4.91 14.30
C GLY A 303 7.03 3.44 14.75
N PHE A 304 7.78 2.54 14.08
CA PHE A 304 7.87 1.15 14.52
C PHE A 304 8.63 1.08 15.86
N ASP A 305 8.26 0.10 16.68
CA ASP A 305 8.80 -0.09 18.01
C ASP A 305 9.27 -1.55 18.24
N VAL A 306 9.49 -1.89 19.51
CA VAL A 306 9.91 -3.23 19.95
C VAL A 306 8.95 -4.36 19.56
N ASN A 307 7.71 -4.03 19.19
CA ASN A 307 6.74 -5.02 18.73
C ASN A 307 6.99 -5.48 17.31
N MET A 308 7.74 -4.73 16.51
CA MET A 308 8.06 -5.09 15.13
C MET A 308 9.53 -5.47 15.00
N LYS A 309 9.81 -6.76 14.85
CA LYS A 309 11.13 -7.27 14.51
C LYS A 309 11.30 -7.39 13.00
N ILE A 310 12.40 -6.89 12.47
CA ILE A 310 12.70 -6.93 11.03
C ILE A 310 13.90 -7.82 10.81
N VAL A 311 13.70 -8.89 10.05
CA VAL A 311 14.78 -9.75 9.54
C VAL A 311 15.24 -9.19 8.19
N ARG A 312 16.51 -8.85 8.09
CA ARG A 312 17.08 -8.22 6.89
C ARG A 312 18.12 -9.09 6.22
N SER A 313 18.18 -8.98 4.88
CA SER A 313 19.26 -9.48 4.06
C SER A 313 19.68 -8.43 3.04
N SER A 314 20.96 -8.47 2.65
CA SER A 314 21.47 -7.76 1.47
C SER A 314 21.05 -8.40 0.14
N GLU A 315 20.48 -9.61 0.20
CA GLU A 315 19.93 -10.34 -0.92
C GLU A 315 18.45 -10.04 -1.11
N GLN A 316 17.85 -10.50 -2.21
CA GLN A 316 16.40 -10.48 -2.37
C GLN A 316 15.76 -11.49 -1.39
N VAL A 317 14.52 -11.24 -0.98
CA VAL A 317 13.81 -12.12 -0.03
C VAL A 317 13.80 -13.59 -0.50
N ARG A 318 13.63 -13.83 -1.81
CA ARG A 318 13.66 -15.17 -2.39
C ARG A 318 14.97 -15.94 -2.15
N ASP A 319 16.08 -15.22 -2.02
CA ASP A 319 17.42 -15.78 -1.93
C ASP A 319 17.90 -15.89 -0.47
N MET A 320 17.14 -15.34 0.48
CA MET A 320 17.46 -15.42 1.91
C MET A 320 17.50 -16.87 2.39
N SER A 321 18.43 -17.14 3.31
CA SER A 321 18.46 -18.38 4.07
C SER A 321 17.24 -18.49 5.00
N ILE A 322 16.62 -19.67 5.04
CA ILE A 322 15.47 -19.94 5.91
C ILE A 322 15.88 -20.04 7.38
N GLU A 323 17.10 -20.49 7.67
CA GLU A 323 17.61 -20.66 9.03
C GLU A 323 17.56 -19.36 9.82
N ILE A 324 17.94 -18.25 9.21
CA ILE A 324 17.88 -16.92 9.84
C ILE A 324 16.44 -16.59 10.23
N ILE A 325 15.48 -16.88 9.35
CA ILE A 325 14.07 -16.59 9.60
C ILE A 325 13.52 -17.50 10.70
N VAL A 326 13.88 -18.79 10.66
CA VAL A 326 13.47 -19.79 11.65
C VAL A 326 14.01 -19.42 13.03
N ASP A 327 15.27 -19.01 13.14
CA ASP A 327 15.88 -18.66 14.42
C ASP A 327 15.24 -17.40 15.00
N GLU A 328 14.99 -16.39 14.19
CA GLU A 328 14.32 -15.16 14.61
C GLU A 328 12.85 -15.40 15.00
N LEU A 329 12.17 -16.30 14.28
CA LEU A 329 10.79 -16.69 14.60
C LEU A 329 10.72 -17.48 15.91
N LYS A 330 11.69 -18.41 16.15
CA LYS A 330 11.81 -19.10 17.46
C LYS A 330 12.04 -18.12 18.61
N GLU A 331 12.86 -17.11 18.42
CA GLU A 331 13.13 -16.10 19.44
C GLU A 331 11.89 -15.27 19.76
N ILE A 332 11.21 -14.77 18.72
CA ILE A 332 10.02 -13.94 18.93
C ILE A 332 8.85 -14.75 19.53
N MET A 333 8.73 -16.04 19.27
CA MET A 333 7.68 -16.89 19.83
C MET A 333 7.92 -17.31 21.31
N LYS A 334 9.14 -17.23 21.82
CA LYS A 334 9.46 -17.55 23.22
C LYS A 334 9.05 -16.44 24.19
N ASN A 335 9.01 -15.22 23.72
CA ASN A 335 8.69 -14.03 24.52
C ASN A 335 7.19 -13.66 24.40
#